data_27608fd50d4c39470420715def044169
#
_entry.id   27608fd50d4c39470420715def044169
#
_cell.length_a   1.000
_cell.length_b   1.000
_cell.length_c   1.000
_cell.angle_alpha   90.00
_cell.angle_beta   90.00
_cell.angle_gamma   90.00
#
_symmetry.space_group_name_H-M   'P 1'
#
loop_
_entity.id
_entity.type
_entity.pdbx_description
1 polymer ?
#
loop_
_entity_poly.entity_id
_entity_poly.type
_entity_poly.pdbx_seq_one_letter_code
_entity_poly.pdbx_strand_id
1 'polypeptide(L)'
;MLNPFFKNKGPFKIDKLLKLSGLKNIDNFKNTKIHDIKDLLTSDSKDITFFHSKKYLNLASKTKANFCITTENLKNYLPNKCKKIIVNNVLIATAKITRLFYPSSITDDFDITSKDINKTPFKKKVKFGKNVLVGKNVKIGKSCSIGHNTIIEKNVIIGNNCSIGSNVIIRNTIVHNNVHILDGCVIGKKGFGFFPDKKLNYRYPQIG
;
A
#
# COMPACT_ATOMS: atom_id res chain seq x y z
N MET A 1 -4.45 11.06 3.43
CA MET A 1 -4.96 10.82 2.05
C MET A 1 -5.36 9.35 1.96
N LEU A 2 -6.50 9.01 1.38
CA LEU A 2 -6.89 7.60 1.19
C LEU A 2 -6.00 6.98 0.10
N ASN A 3 -5.54 5.73 0.32
CA ASN A 3 -4.77 5.01 -0.67
C ASN A 3 -5.62 4.76 -1.94
N PRO A 4 -5.22 5.26 -3.12
CA PRO A 4 -6.04 5.14 -4.33
C PRO A 4 -6.03 3.73 -4.94
N PHE A 5 -5.04 2.90 -4.59
CA PHE A 5 -4.80 1.60 -5.20
C PHE A 5 -5.33 0.43 -4.38
N PHE A 6 -5.30 0.55 -3.04
CA PHE A 6 -5.67 -0.52 -2.14
C PHE A 6 -6.83 -0.07 -1.24
N LYS A 7 -7.94 -0.82 -1.30
CA LYS A 7 -9.12 -0.53 -0.49
C LYS A 7 -8.92 -0.97 0.95
N ASN A 8 -8.91 -0.01 1.87
CA ASN A 8 -8.93 -0.29 3.31
C ASN A 8 -10.27 -0.96 3.70
N LYS A 9 -10.18 -2.07 4.45
CA LYS A 9 -11.33 -2.84 4.97
C LYS A 9 -11.72 -2.46 6.40
N GLY A 10 -10.97 -1.55 7.03
CA GLY A 10 -11.30 -1.02 8.36
C GLY A 10 -12.57 -0.16 8.37
N PRO A 11 -12.96 0.31 9.56
CA PRO A 11 -12.26 0.12 10.83
C PRO A 11 -12.49 -1.26 11.47
N PHE A 12 -11.51 -1.71 12.26
CA PHE A 12 -11.62 -2.93 13.06
C PHE A 12 -11.59 -2.61 14.55
N LYS A 13 -12.32 -3.36 15.39
CA LYS A 13 -12.12 -3.36 16.83
C LYS A 13 -10.74 -3.93 17.15
N ILE A 14 -9.99 -3.32 18.07
CA ILE A 14 -8.60 -3.71 18.37
C ILE A 14 -8.48 -5.17 18.81
N ASP A 15 -9.39 -5.65 19.66
CA ASP A 15 -9.43 -7.04 20.12
C ASP A 15 -9.61 -8.03 18.94
N LYS A 16 -10.54 -7.72 18.04
CA LYS A 16 -10.76 -8.50 16.81
C LYS A 16 -9.53 -8.46 15.89
N LEU A 17 -8.89 -7.30 15.75
CA LEU A 17 -7.70 -7.12 14.93
C LEU A 17 -6.54 -7.97 15.45
N LEU A 18 -6.28 -7.94 16.75
CA LEU A 18 -5.23 -8.74 17.41
C LEU A 18 -5.52 -10.24 17.28
N LYS A 19 -6.75 -10.67 17.58
CA LYS A 19 -7.16 -12.07 17.43
C LYS A 19 -6.97 -12.59 16.01
N LEU A 20 -7.45 -11.87 14.99
CA LEU A 20 -7.33 -12.26 13.58
C LEU A 20 -5.88 -12.29 13.09
N SER A 21 -5.01 -11.45 13.62
CA SER A 21 -3.58 -11.46 13.31
C SER A 21 -2.78 -12.49 14.12
N GLY A 22 -3.42 -13.24 15.03
CA GLY A 22 -2.77 -14.22 15.89
C GLY A 22 -1.84 -13.60 16.94
N LEU A 23 -2.10 -12.35 17.33
CA LEU A 23 -1.39 -11.65 18.39
C LEU A 23 -2.11 -11.81 19.72
N LYS A 24 -1.35 -11.75 20.82
CA LYS A 24 -1.94 -11.81 22.17
C LYS A 24 -2.85 -10.60 22.39
N ASN A 25 -4.00 -10.85 23.01
CA ASN A 25 -4.93 -9.78 23.38
C ASN A 25 -4.30 -8.90 24.45
N ILE A 26 -4.55 -7.59 24.35
CA ILE A 26 -4.17 -6.63 25.38
C ILE A 26 -5.43 -6.38 26.18
N ASP A 27 -5.40 -6.68 27.49
CA ASP A 27 -6.53 -6.44 28.36
C ASP A 27 -6.94 -4.97 28.38
N ASN A 28 -8.27 -4.74 28.45
CA ASN A 28 -8.93 -3.45 28.64
C ASN A 28 -9.18 -2.52 27.44
N PHE A 29 -9.04 -2.98 26.17
CA PHE A 29 -9.32 -2.11 25.01
C PHE A 29 -10.42 -2.60 24.07
N LYS A 30 -11.29 -3.46 24.54
CA LYS A 30 -12.26 -4.26 23.76
C LYS A 30 -13.07 -3.50 22.70
N ASN A 31 -13.35 -2.22 22.89
CA ASN A 31 -14.24 -1.47 21.97
C ASN A 31 -13.55 -0.38 21.14
N THR A 32 -12.24 -0.22 21.26
CA THR A 32 -11.53 0.82 20.49
C THR A 32 -11.48 0.41 19.02
N LYS A 33 -11.95 1.29 18.13
CA LYS A 33 -11.87 1.11 16.66
C LYS A 33 -10.56 1.63 16.13
N ILE A 34 -9.86 0.82 15.37
CA ILE A 34 -8.64 1.18 14.62
C ILE A 34 -9.01 1.34 13.15
N HIS A 35 -8.71 2.50 12.61
CA HIS A 35 -9.11 2.87 11.25
C HIS A 35 -8.09 2.43 10.21
N ASP A 36 -6.80 2.45 10.56
CA ASP A 36 -5.74 2.10 9.62
C ASP A 36 -4.46 1.67 10.35
N ILE A 37 -3.50 1.12 9.60
CA ILE A 37 -2.13 0.93 10.01
C ILE A 37 -1.24 1.89 9.22
N LYS A 38 -0.47 2.72 9.92
CA LYS A 38 0.38 3.76 9.34
C LYS A 38 1.76 3.79 9.99
N ASP A 39 2.70 4.47 9.33
CA ASP A 39 4.02 4.73 9.90
C ASP A 39 3.95 5.66 11.13
N LEU A 40 5.08 5.84 11.82
CA LEU A 40 5.18 6.65 13.04
C LEU A 40 4.87 8.14 12.82
N LEU A 41 5.12 8.65 11.62
CA LEU A 41 4.98 10.07 11.30
C LEU A 41 3.54 10.42 10.93
N THR A 42 2.89 9.58 10.13
CA THR A 42 1.58 9.85 9.54
C THR A 42 0.41 9.31 10.36
N SER A 43 0.69 8.47 11.37
CA SER A 43 -0.35 7.91 12.26
C SER A 43 -0.96 8.93 13.20
N ASP A 44 -2.26 8.82 13.42
CA ASP A 44 -3.01 9.60 14.41
C ASP A 44 -3.63 8.72 15.51
N SER A 45 -4.46 9.32 16.39
CA SER A 45 -5.07 8.63 17.51
C SER A 45 -6.03 7.48 17.13
N LYS A 46 -6.48 7.42 15.88
CA LYS A 46 -7.37 6.36 15.37
C LYS A 46 -6.63 5.23 14.69
N ASP A 47 -5.30 5.35 14.54
CA ASP A 47 -4.49 4.41 13.81
C ASP A 47 -3.66 3.52 14.75
N ILE A 48 -3.19 2.40 14.22
CA ILE A 48 -2.14 1.59 14.80
C ILE A 48 -0.84 1.84 14.03
N THR A 49 0.27 1.97 14.76
CA THR A 49 1.59 2.13 14.17
C THR A 49 2.54 1.02 14.60
N PHE A 50 3.77 1.05 14.15
CA PHE A 50 4.79 0.06 14.48
C PHE A 50 6.16 0.69 14.67
N PHE A 51 6.94 0.16 15.64
CA PHE A 51 8.28 0.63 15.95
C PHE A 51 9.22 -0.56 16.15
N HIS A 52 10.12 -0.80 15.20
CA HIS A 52 10.94 -2.01 15.13
C HIS A 52 12.45 -1.76 15.24
N SER A 53 12.91 -0.50 15.20
CA SER A 53 14.33 -0.18 15.18
C SER A 53 14.63 1.15 15.85
N LYS A 54 15.72 1.22 16.63
CA LYS A 54 16.25 2.45 17.26
C LYS A 54 16.55 3.56 16.27
N LYS A 55 16.76 3.24 14.99
CA LYS A 55 16.92 4.24 13.90
C LYS A 55 15.76 5.26 13.85
N TYR A 56 14.59 4.88 14.31
CA TYR A 56 13.35 5.70 14.26
C TYR A 56 12.97 6.30 15.62
N LEU A 57 13.90 6.40 16.59
CA LEU A 57 13.63 6.92 17.93
C LEU A 57 12.96 8.30 17.93
N ASN A 58 13.47 9.24 17.14
CA ASN A 58 12.94 10.60 17.07
C ASN A 58 11.49 10.64 16.56
N LEU A 59 11.08 9.71 15.71
CA LEU A 59 9.70 9.57 15.23
C LEU A 59 8.84 8.85 16.26
N ALA A 60 9.38 7.81 16.89
CA ALA A 60 8.67 7.01 17.88
C ALA A 60 8.25 7.84 19.10
N SER A 61 9.14 8.70 19.62
CA SER A 61 8.86 9.58 20.76
C SER A 61 7.78 10.63 20.50
N LYS A 62 7.54 10.96 19.22
CA LYS A 62 6.57 11.98 18.78
C LYS A 62 5.29 11.41 18.18
N THR A 63 5.14 10.10 18.10
CA THR A 63 3.96 9.49 17.48
C THR A 63 2.66 9.92 18.16
N LYS A 64 1.64 10.15 17.35
CA LYS A 64 0.29 10.50 17.80
C LYS A 64 -0.63 9.28 17.90
N ALA A 65 -0.15 8.09 17.48
CA ALA A 65 -0.94 6.87 17.51
C ALA A 65 -1.27 6.43 18.95
N ASN A 66 -2.48 5.95 19.14
CA ASN A 66 -2.90 5.36 20.43
C ASN A 66 -2.34 3.94 20.65
N PHE A 67 -1.95 3.24 19.58
CA PHE A 67 -1.42 1.88 19.64
C PHE A 67 -0.16 1.74 18.78
N CYS A 68 0.85 1.08 19.32
CA CYS A 68 2.08 0.78 18.61
C CYS A 68 2.52 -0.67 18.81
N ILE A 69 2.77 -1.37 17.71
CA ILE A 69 3.38 -2.71 17.71
C ILE A 69 4.89 -2.51 17.92
N THR A 70 5.44 -3.11 18.95
CA THR A 70 6.85 -2.94 19.29
C THR A 70 7.41 -4.15 20.05
N THR A 71 8.70 -4.13 20.37
CA THR A 71 9.34 -5.14 21.24
C THR A 71 9.48 -4.62 22.67
N GLU A 72 9.75 -5.54 23.59
CA GLU A 72 9.99 -5.23 25.02
C GLU A 72 11.10 -4.18 25.17
N ASN A 73 12.20 -4.34 24.41
CA ASN A 73 13.38 -3.45 24.48
C ASN A 73 13.15 -2.04 23.91
N LEU A 74 12.10 -1.84 23.13
CA LEU A 74 11.81 -0.57 22.45
C LEU A 74 10.63 0.19 23.07
N LYS A 75 9.83 -0.45 23.92
CA LYS A 75 8.58 0.10 24.46
C LYS A 75 8.74 1.43 25.19
N ASN A 76 9.86 1.62 25.89
CA ASN A 76 10.12 2.80 26.73
C ASN A 76 10.39 4.09 25.94
N TYR A 77 10.68 3.97 24.64
CA TYR A 77 10.88 5.13 23.75
C TYR A 77 9.57 5.71 23.20
N LEU A 78 8.44 5.03 23.42
CA LEU A 78 7.13 5.47 22.99
C LEU A 78 6.45 6.35 24.05
N PRO A 79 5.63 7.33 23.67
CA PRO A 79 4.88 8.17 24.62
C PRO A 79 4.05 7.31 25.60
N ASN A 80 3.88 7.77 26.86
CA ASN A 80 3.08 7.06 27.85
C ASN A 80 1.63 6.82 27.41
N LYS A 81 1.04 7.75 26.68
CA LYS A 81 -0.32 7.65 26.12
C LYS A 81 -0.46 6.58 25.03
N CYS A 82 0.64 6.24 24.36
CA CYS A 82 0.64 5.21 23.33
C CYS A 82 0.68 3.82 23.97
N LYS A 83 -0.30 3.00 23.70
CA LYS A 83 -0.44 1.63 24.23
C LYS A 83 0.43 0.68 23.40
N LYS A 84 1.27 -0.10 24.07
CA LYS A 84 2.29 -0.94 23.47
C LYS A 84 1.76 -2.35 23.26
N ILE A 85 1.79 -2.82 22.01
CA ILE A 85 1.51 -4.22 21.65
C ILE A 85 2.85 -4.92 21.53
N ILE A 86 3.22 -5.67 22.57
CA ILE A 86 4.52 -6.30 22.64
C ILE A 86 4.54 -7.60 21.84
N VAL A 87 5.49 -7.70 20.93
CA VAL A 87 5.67 -8.87 20.05
C VAL A 87 7.16 -9.20 19.90
N ASN A 88 7.45 -10.46 19.56
CA ASN A 88 8.83 -10.88 19.30
C ASN A 88 9.34 -10.39 17.93
N ASN A 89 8.46 -10.33 16.93
CA ASN A 89 8.79 -9.86 15.57
C ASN A 89 7.76 -8.82 15.12
N VAL A 90 8.18 -7.55 15.16
CA VAL A 90 7.34 -6.42 14.79
C VAL A 90 6.95 -6.46 13.32
N LEU A 91 7.88 -6.82 12.44
CA LEU A 91 7.63 -6.80 10.99
C LEU A 91 6.62 -7.86 10.57
N ILE A 92 6.69 -9.07 11.15
CA ILE A 92 5.69 -10.12 10.92
C ILE A 92 4.31 -9.69 11.46
N ALA A 93 4.28 -9.13 12.67
CA ALA A 93 3.02 -8.65 13.25
C ALA A 93 2.40 -7.53 12.41
N THR A 94 3.21 -6.57 11.95
CA THR A 94 2.80 -5.51 11.05
C THR A 94 2.26 -6.07 9.74
N ALA A 95 2.96 -7.04 9.13
CA ALA A 95 2.52 -7.66 7.89
C ALA A 95 1.15 -8.35 8.03
N LYS A 96 0.92 -9.07 9.14
CA LYS A 96 -0.37 -9.72 9.45
C LYS A 96 -1.50 -8.69 9.58
N ILE A 97 -1.28 -7.60 10.30
CA ILE A 97 -2.27 -6.54 10.49
C ILE A 97 -2.53 -5.78 9.18
N THR A 98 -1.47 -5.42 8.43
CA THR A 98 -1.62 -4.74 7.13
C THR A 98 -2.44 -5.59 6.15
N ARG A 99 -2.24 -6.90 6.15
CA ARG A 99 -3.03 -7.82 5.31
C ARG A 99 -4.52 -7.80 5.64
N LEU A 100 -4.90 -7.60 6.90
CA LEU A 100 -6.32 -7.47 7.29
C LEU A 100 -6.92 -6.18 6.77
N PHE A 101 -6.21 -5.06 6.88
CA PHE A 101 -6.65 -3.77 6.33
C PHE A 101 -6.67 -3.77 4.81
N TYR A 102 -5.67 -4.38 4.17
CA TYR A 102 -5.43 -4.33 2.72
C TYR A 102 -5.21 -5.73 2.12
N PRO A 103 -6.24 -6.59 2.08
CA PRO A 103 -6.09 -7.99 1.65
C PRO A 103 -5.58 -8.13 0.20
N SER A 104 -5.90 -7.19 -0.68
CA SER A 104 -5.41 -7.19 -2.07
C SER A 104 -3.94 -6.79 -2.22
N SER A 105 -3.28 -6.34 -1.13
CA SER A 105 -1.87 -5.92 -1.18
C SER A 105 -0.88 -7.07 -1.34
N ILE A 106 -1.29 -8.31 -1.14
CA ILE A 106 -0.43 -9.50 -1.20
C ILE A 106 -0.59 -10.31 -2.47
N THR A 107 -1.65 -10.08 -3.27
CA THR A 107 -1.88 -10.78 -4.53
C THR A 107 -1.31 -9.97 -5.70
N ASP A 108 -0.86 -10.66 -6.75
CA ASP A 108 -0.38 -10.06 -8.01
C ASP A 108 -1.36 -10.36 -9.15
N ASP A 109 -2.65 -10.34 -8.85
CA ASP A 109 -3.69 -10.60 -9.84
C ASP A 109 -3.63 -9.56 -10.97
N PHE A 110 -3.87 -9.99 -12.20
CA PHE A 110 -4.02 -9.09 -13.32
C PHE A 110 -5.33 -8.29 -13.22
N ASP A 111 -5.36 -7.12 -13.83
CA ASP A 111 -6.54 -6.27 -13.80
C ASP A 111 -7.60 -6.75 -14.80
N ILE A 112 -8.62 -7.45 -14.31
CA ILE A 112 -9.78 -7.92 -15.10
C ILE A 112 -10.66 -6.78 -15.65
N THR A 113 -10.45 -5.56 -15.19
CA THR A 113 -11.23 -4.40 -15.65
C THR A 113 -10.66 -3.76 -16.92
N SER A 114 -9.49 -4.20 -17.36
CA SER A 114 -8.77 -3.67 -18.52
C SER A 114 -9.57 -3.87 -19.81
N LYS A 115 -9.65 -2.82 -20.60
CA LYS A 115 -10.32 -2.77 -21.90
C LYS A 115 -9.39 -2.17 -22.96
N ASP A 116 -9.59 -2.54 -24.21
CA ASP A 116 -8.92 -1.88 -25.32
C ASP A 116 -9.15 -0.36 -25.26
N ILE A 117 -8.10 0.43 -25.45
CA ILE A 117 -8.14 1.90 -25.37
C ILE A 117 -9.16 2.48 -26.36
N ASN A 118 -9.40 1.83 -27.50
CA ASN A 118 -10.41 2.22 -28.48
C ASN A 118 -11.85 2.20 -27.92
N LYS A 119 -12.08 1.41 -26.84
CA LYS A 119 -13.37 1.33 -26.14
C LYS A 119 -13.45 2.28 -24.93
N THR A 120 -12.53 3.24 -24.83
CA THR A 120 -12.43 4.21 -23.75
C THR A 120 -12.52 5.64 -24.26
N PRO A 121 -12.80 6.64 -23.40
CA PRO A 121 -12.77 8.04 -23.77
C PRO A 121 -11.39 8.54 -24.25
N PHE A 122 -10.32 7.77 -24.01
CA PHE A 122 -8.96 8.14 -24.41
C PHE A 122 -8.70 8.03 -25.91
N LYS A 123 -9.52 7.26 -26.65
CA LYS A 123 -9.44 7.13 -28.11
C LYS A 123 -9.24 8.48 -28.86
N LYS A 124 -9.89 9.54 -28.37
CA LYS A 124 -9.85 10.88 -29.00
C LYS A 124 -8.84 11.84 -28.36
N LYS A 125 -8.18 11.43 -27.26
CA LYS A 125 -7.39 12.35 -26.42
C LYS A 125 -5.92 12.01 -26.33
N VAL A 126 -5.54 10.77 -26.66
CA VAL A 126 -4.19 10.23 -26.47
C VAL A 126 -3.73 9.63 -27.80
N LYS A 127 -2.47 9.86 -28.17
CA LYS A 127 -1.81 9.13 -29.25
C LYS A 127 -1.42 7.75 -28.75
N PHE A 128 -1.81 6.67 -29.44
CA PHE A 128 -1.50 5.31 -28.97
C PHE A 128 -1.24 4.32 -30.09
N GLY A 129 -0.48 3.28 -29.76
CA GLY A 129 -0.17 2.15 -30.64
C GLY A 129 -1.27 1.08 -30.64
N LYS A 130 -0.95 -0.10 -31.16
CA LYS A 130 -1.84 -1.27 -31.20
C LYS A 130 -1.85 -1.99 -29.85
N ASN A 131 -2.95 -2.68 -29.51
CA ASN A 131 -3.11 -3.54 -28.33
C ASN A 131 -2.84 -2.82 -26.98
N VAL A 132 -3.27 -1.57 -26.86
CA VAL A 132 -3.17 -0.82 -25.60
C VAL A 132 -4.40 -1.12 -24.74
N LEU A 133 -4.17 -1.60 -23.50
CA LEU A 133 -5.22 -1.91 -22.54
C LEU A 133 -5.24 -0.89 -21.39
N VAL A 134 -6.44 -0.46 -21.01
CA VAL A 134 -6.64 0.54 -19.95
C VAL A 134 -7.69 0.06 -18.95
N GLY A 135 -7.32 0.01 -17.68
CA GLY A 135 -8.16 -0.42 -16.57
C GLY A 135 -9.17 0.64 -16.12
N LYS A 136 -10.05 0.23 -15.20
CA LYS A 136 -11.08 1.11 -14.64
C LYS A 136 -10.45 2.27 -13.84
N ASN A 137 -11.10 3.45 -13.89
CA ASN A 137 -10.70 4.66 -13.16
C ASN A 137 -9.30 5.20 -13.50
N VAL A 138 -8.71 4.79 -14.61
CA VAL A 138 -7.47 5.39 -15.11
C VAL A 138 -7.72 6.83 -15.50
N LYS A 139 -6.74 7.70 -15.21
CA LYS A 139 -6.72 9.09 -15.66
C LYS A 139 -5.47 9.32 -16.49
N ILE A 140 -5.60 9.93 -17.65
CA ILE A 140 -4.49 10.29 -18.54
C ILE A 140 -4.65 11.76 -18.94
N GLY A 141 -3.60 12.53 -18.71
CA GLY A 141 -3.53 13.94 -19.04
C GLY A 141 -3.46 14.22 -20.54
N LYS A 142 -3.27 15.49 -20.88
CA LYS A 142 -3.17 15.95 -22.28
C LYS A 142 -1.78 15.65 -22.86
N SER A 143 -1.69 15.59 -24.20
CA SER A 143 -0.43 15.45 -24.94
C SER A 143 0.40 14.23 -24.54
N CYS A 144 -0.27 13.13 -24.20
CA CYS A 144 0.38 11.87 -23.90
C CYS A 144 0.45 10.95 -25.11
N SER A 145 1.49 10.11 -25.16
CA SER A 145 1.63 9.03 -26.14
C SER A 145 1.87 7.69 -25.43
N ILE A 146 1.30 6.62 -25.98
CA ILE A 146 1.37 5.26 -25.41
C ILE A 146 1.76 4.30 -26.52
N GLY A 147 2.86 3.56 -26.32
CA GLY A 147 3.37 2.58 -27.28
C GLY A 147 2.50 1.33 -27.39
N HIS A 148 2.90 0.43 -28.29
CA HIS A 148 2.21 -0.81 -28.58
C HIS A 148 2.24 -1.79 -27.38
N ASN A 149 1.22 -2.65 -27.26
CA ASN A 149 1.15 -3.72 -26.26
C ASN A 149 1.32 -3.25 -24.80
N THR A 150 0.95 -2.00 -24.51
CA THR A 150 1.11 -1.40 -23.17
C THR A 150 -0.18 -1.59 -22.35
N ILE A 151 -0.02 -1.91 -21.08
CA ILE A 151 -1.13 -2.14 -20.13
C ILE A 151 -1.05 -1.10 -19.03
N ILE A 152 -2.12 -0.32 -18.88
CA ILE A 152 -2.29 0.66 -17.80
C ILE A 152 -3.41 0.14 -16.90
N GLU A 153 -3.05 -0.42 -15.72
CA GLU A 153 -4.02 -1.03 -14.83
C GLU A 153 -4.88 -0.01 -14.09
N LYS A 154 -5.94 -0.49 -13.47
CA LYS A 154 -6.94 0.33 -12.76
C LYS A 154 -6.32 1.33 -11.79
N ASN A 155 -6.99 2.47 -11.63
CA ASN A 155 -6.65 3.57 -10.72
C ASN A 155 -5.31 4.26 -11.00
N VAL A 156 -4.57 3.90 -12.04
CA VAL A 156 -3.34 4.60 -12.44
C VAL A 156 -3.69 6.01 -12.89
N ILE A 157 -2.85 6.96 -12.48
CA ILE A 157 -2.97 8.36 -12.87
C ILE A 157 -1.71 8.74 -13.64
N ILE A 158 -1.87 9.27 -14.85
CA ILE A 158 -0.79 9.79 -15.70
C ILE A 158 -1.07 11.27 -15.94
N GLY A 159 -0.08 12.10 -15.65
CA GLY A 159 -0.11 13.55 -15.87
C GLY A 159 -0.05 13.93 -17.35
N ASN A 160 0.25 15.19 -17.60
CA ASN A 160 0.35 15.75 -18.95
C ASN A 160 1.73 15.51 -19.56
N ASN A 161 1.82 15.56 -20.89
CA ASN A 161 3.07 15.50 -21.66
C ASN A 161 3.93 14.27 -21.36
N CYS A 162 3.30 13.11 -21.12
CA CYS A 162 4.01 11.88 -20.83
C CYS A 162 4.16 11.01 -22.09
N SER A 163 5.31 10.35 -22.21
CA SER A 163 5.59 9.37 -23.24
C SER A 163 5.80 8.01 -22.60
N ILE A 164 4.93 7.07 -22.93
CA ILE A 164 4.98 5.70 -22.43
C ILE A 164 5.36 4.81 -23.60
N GLY A 165 6.43 4.05 -23.45
CA GLY A 165 6.94 3.14 -24.47
C GLY A 165 6.03 1.94 -24.75
N SER A 166 6.53 1.05 -25.60
CA SER A 166 5.88 -0.22 -25.94
C SER A 166 6.17 -1.30 -24.92
N ASN A 167 5.27 -2.29 -24.79
CA ASN A 167 5.39 -3.40 -23.86
C ASN A 167 5.56 -2.97 -22.38
N VAL A 168 5.00 -1.82 -22.01
CA VAL A 168 5.06 -1.27 -20.66
C VAL A 168 3.85 -1.76 -19.83
N ILE A 169 4.07 -2.07 -18.56
CA ILE A 169 2.99 -2.34 -17.62
C ILE A 169 3.06 -1.32 -16.49
N ILE A 170 1.98 -0.56 -16.28
CA ILE A 170 1.88 0.41 -15.19
C ILE A 170 0.74 0.01 -14.25
N ARG A 171 1.06 -0.16 -12.97
CA ARG A 171 0.10 -0.48 -11.91
C ARG A 171 0.43 0.27 -10.62
N ASN A 172 -0.57 0.52 -9.77
CA ASN A 172 -0.37 1.11 -8.44
C ASN A 172 0.50 2.36 -8.44
N THR A 173 0.40 3.22 -9.46
CA THR A 173 1.35 4.31 -9.70
C THR A 173 0.62 5.60 -10.05
N ILE A 174 1.17 6.71 -9.56
CA ILE A 174 0.87 8.06 -10.02
C ILE A 174 2.09 8.55 -10.80
N VAL A 175 1.94 8.74 -12.09
CA VAL A 175 2.93 9.34 -12.98
C VAL A 175 2.63 10.83 -13.07
N HIS A 176 3.58 11.68 -12.71
CA HIS A 176 3.43 13.14 -12.83
C HIS A 176 3.60 13.63 -14.28
N ASN A 177 3.63 14.95 -14.48
CA ASN A 177 3.79 15.53 -15.80
C ASN A 177 5.22 15.35 -16.36
N ASN A 178 5.36 15.37 -17.68
CA ASN A 178 6.65 15.36 -18.39
C ASN A 178 7.52 14.13 -18.10
N VAL A 179 6.90 12.96 -17.93
CA VAL A 179 7.61 11.71 -17.64
C VAL A 179 7.73 10.88 -18.93
N HIS A 180 8.92 10.32 -19.13
CA HIS A 180 9.22 9.37 -20.18
C HIS A 180 9.47 8.00 -19.58
N ILE A 181 8.69 6.98 -19.97
CA ILE A 181 8.86 5.59 -19.59
C ILE A 181 9.26 4.82 -20.84
N LEU A 182 10.42 4.19 -20.82
CA LEU A 182 10.98 3.48 -21.96
C LEU A 182 10.31 2.12 -22.16
N ASP A 183 10.55 1.52 -23.32
CA ASP A 183 9.99 0.22 -23.71
C ASP A 183 10.34 -0.88 -22.69
N GLY A 184 9.41 -1.80 -22.48
CA GLY A 184 9.59 -2.97 -21.63
C GLY A 184 9.56 -2.71 -20.12
N CYS A 185 9.36 -1.48 -19.67
CA CYS A 185 9.33 -1.16 -18.24
C CYS A 185 8.11 -1.76 -17.54
N VAL A 186 8.33 -2.26 -16.31
CA VAL A 186 7.24 -2.67 -15.40
C VAL A 186 7.27 -1.77 -14.17
N ILE A 187 6.27 -0.88 -14.05
CA ILE A 187 6.19 0.13 -12.99
C ILE A 187 5.11 -0.26 -11.97
N GLY A 188 5.43 -0.10 -10.68
CA GLY A 188 4.49 -0.33 -9.58
C GLY A 188 4.21 -1.80 -9.28
N LYS A 189 5.05 -2.72 -9.79
CA LYS A 189 5.02 -4.12 -9.38
C LYS A 189 5.47 -4.25 -7.94
N LYS A 190 4.81 -5.13 -7.19
CA LYS A 190 5.19 -5.41 -5.79
C LYS A 190 6.63 -5.93 -5.73
N GLY A 191 7.41 -5.38 -4.81
CA GLY A 191 8.76 -5.81 -4.55
C GLY A 191 8.82 -7.25 -4.03
N PHE A 192 9.96 -7.88 -4.23
CA PHE A 192 10.27 -9.20 -3.71
C PHE A 192 10.77 -9.07 -2.25
N GLY A 193 9.84 -9.07 -1.30
CA GLY A 193 10.15 -9.00 0.11
C GLY A 193 9.30 -9.97 0.92
N PHE A 194 9.95 -10.82 1.71
CA PHE A 194 9.29 -11.70 2.65
C PHE A 194 10.12 -11.87 3.91
N PHE A 195 9.46 -12.22 5.01
CA PHE A 195 10.09 -12.55 6.28
C PHE A 195 9.99 -14.03 6.53
N PRO A 196 11.13 -14.72 6.75
CA PRO A 196 11.10 -16.12 7.16
C PRO A 196 10.49 -16.23 8.56
N ASP A 197 9.62 -17.19 8.74
CA ASP A 197 9.10 -17.65 10.02
C ASP A 197 9.23 -19.17 10.08
N LYS A 198 9.10 -19.76 11.26
CA LYS A 198 9.32 -21.21 11.51
C LYS A 198 8.53 -22.14 10.59
N LYS A 199 7.38 -21.69 10.09
CA LYS A 199 6.46 -22.51 9.28
C LYS A 199 6.21 -21.97 7.88
N LEU A 200 6.34 -20.67 7.64
CA LEU A 200 5.92 -20.02 6.40
C LEU A 200 6.75 -18.74 6.16
N ASN A 201 6.99 -18.43 4.91
CA ASN A 201 7.53 -17.14 4.52
C ASN A 201 6.38 -16.12 4.38
N TYR A 202 6.39 -15.07 5.19
CA TYR A 202 5.39 -14.01 5.10
C TYR A 202 5.81 -12.95 4.08
N ARG A 203 5.05 -12.84 3.00
CA ARG A 203 5.21 -11.70 2.08
C ARG A 203 4.80 -10.42 2.78
N TYR A 204 5.66 -9.40 2.72
CA TYR A 204 5.36 -8.09 3.27
C TYR A 204 4.39 -7.35 2.35
N PRO A 205 3.21 -6.90 2.86
CA PRO A 205 2.30 -6.09 2.07
C PRO A 205 2.92 -4.73 1.74
N GLN A 206 2.95 -4.37 0.47
CA GLN A 206 3.42 -3.07 0.01
C GLN A 206 2.21 -2.27 -0.45
N ILE A 207 1.92 -1.20 0.24
CA ILE A 207 0.72 -0.38 0.01
C ILE A 207 1.03 1.08 -0.36
N GLY A 208 2.30 1.43 -0.56
CA GLY A 208 2.80 2.79 -0.85
C GLY A 208 3.50 3.42 0.31
#